data_a47d221881fabc6a14ef17e90183381f
#
_entry.id   a47d221881fabc6a14ef17e90183381f
#
_cell.length_a   1.000
_cell.length_b   1.000
_cell.length_c   1.000
_cell.angle_alpha   90.00
_cell.angle_beta   90.00
_cell.angle_gamma   90.00
#
_symmetry.space_group_name_H-M   'P 1'
#
loop_
_entity.id
_entity.type
_entity.pdbx_description
1 polymer ?
#
loop_
_entity_poly.entity_id
_entity_poly.type
_entity_poly.pdbx_seq_one_letter_code
_entity_poly.pdbx_strand_id
1 'polypeptide(L)'
;MRLDAVELIDPQGRQVLKNSAFAQGPRHWSSIAYANFLPWHMDNLYLELLIERGLLGLAALAALAVWALAMASQGVARQNPLALIVGIAISATLLIGVVISVIEISRVSTMLWLLLVVSPLIRES
;
A
#
# COMPACT_ATOMS: atom_id res chain seq x y z
N MET A 1 0.03 -30.02 15.01
CA MET A 1 0.57 -30.74 13.85
C MET A 1 2.07 -30.50 13.87
N ARG A 2 2.88 -31.56 13.92
CA ARG A 2 4.35 -31.47 13.94
C ARG A 2 4.83 -31.94 12.58
N LEU A 3 5.57 -31.10 11.87
CA LEU A 3 6.19 -31.46 10.60
C LEU A 3 7.64 -31.87 10.89
N ASP A 4 7.97 -33.14 10.68
CA ASP A 4 9.30 -33.65 10.98
C ASP A 4 10.24 -33.58 9.77
N ALA A 5 9.71 -33.67 8.56
CA ALA A 5 10.44 -33.45 7.31
C ALA A 5 9.52 -33.10 6.14
N VAL A 6 10.06 -32.40 5.15
CA VAL A 6 9.42 -32.14 3.87
C VAL A 6 10.35 -32.60 2.76
N GLU A 7 9.87 -33.46 1.87
CA GLU A 7 10.66 -34.01 0.78
C GLU A 7 10.17 -33.53 -0.57
N LEU A 8 11.08 -33.04 -1.40
CA LEU A 8 10.86 -32.78 -2.81
C LEU A 8 11.92 -33.52 -3.61
N ILE A 9 11.50 -34.58 -4.28
CA ILE A 9 12.41 -35.53 -4.97
C ILE A 9 12.34 -35.23 -6.47
N ASP A 10 13.49 -35.07 -7.11
CA ASP A 10 13.58 -34.94 -8.56
C ASP A 10 13.29 -36.30 -9.27
N PRO A 11 13.08 -36.30 -10.59
CA PRO A 11 12.85 -37.53 -11.34
C PRO A 11 13.98 -38.55 -11.26
N GLN A 12 15.17 -38.11 -10.79
CA GLN A 12 16.34 -38.94 -10.57
C GLN A 12 16.44 -39.45 -9.11
N GLY A 13 15.43 -39.19 -8.27
CA GLY A 13 15.38 -39.68 -6.90
C GLY A 13 16.20 -38.85 -5.89
N ARG A 14 16.65 -37.64 -6.25
CA ARG A 14 17.46 -36.79 -5.36
C ARG A 14 16.61 -35.76 -4.64
N GLN A 15 16.88 -35.59 -3.34
CA GLN A 15 16.24 -34.54 -2.56
C GLN A 15 16.71 -33.15 -3.03
N VAL A 16 15.76 -32.28 -3.44
CA VAL A 16 16.04 -30.95 -3.97
C VAL A 16 15.99 -29.87 -2.88
N LEU A 17 15.20 -30.10 -1.83
CA LEU A 17 15.04 -29.13 -0.75
C LEU A 17 16.26 -29.12 0.18
N LYS A 18 16.79 -27.92 0.42
CA LYS A 18 17.80 -27.71 1.46
C LYS A 18 17.13 -27.70 2.84
N ASN A 19 17.79 -28.31 3.82
CA ASN A 19 17.30 -28.38 5.21
C ASN A 19 15.88 -28.98 5.34
N SER A 20 15.61 -30.04 4.58
CA SER A 20 14.30 -30.71 4.51
C SER A 20 13.83 -31.28 5.86
N ALA A 21 14.76 -31.69 6.72
CA ALA A 21 14.51 -32.22 8.07
C ALA A 21 14.54 -31.13 9.17
N PHE A 22 14.59 -29.84 8.82
CA PHE A 22 14.67 -28.71 9.76
C PHE A 22 15.83 -28.80 10.78
N ALA A 23 16.87 -29.58 10.50
CA ALA A 23 18.02 -29.76 11.39
C ALA A 23 18.77 -28.45 11.70
N GLN A 24 18.65 -27.45 10.84
CA GLN A 24 19.24 -26.12 11.01
C GLN A 24 18.17 -25.04 11.38
N GLY A 25 17.07 -25.45 12.00
CA GLY A 25 15.94 -24.57 12.29
C GLY A 25 15.29 -24.03 11.00
N PRO A 26 14.79 -22.77 10.98
CA PRO A 26 14.08 -22.23 9.83
C PRO A 26 14.99 -21.78 8.66
N ARG A 27 16.29 -22.05 8.70
CA ARG A 27 17.19 -21.66 7.60
C ARG A 27 16.74 -22.32 6.29
N HIS A 28 16.72 -21.52 5.22
CA HIS A 28 16.21 -21.86 3.89
C HIS A 28 14.69 -22.07 3.80
N TRP A 29 13.95 -21.77 4.87
CA TRP A 29 12.50 -21.80 4.88
C TRP A 29 11.97 -20.41 5.20
N SER A 30 11.06 -19.94 4.38
CA SER A 30 10.30 -18.71 4.66
C SER A 30 8.99 -19.12 5.30
N SER A 31 8.69 -18.63 6.50
CA SER A 31 7.40 -18.93 7.11
C SER A 31 6.33 -18.08 6.43
N ILE A 32 5.60 -18.70 5.53
CA ILE A 32 4.37 -18.18 4.93
C ILE A 32 3.21 -18.72 5.76
N ALA A 33 3.17 -18.41 7.05
CA ALA A 33 2.10 -18.89 7.90
C ALA A 33 0.93 -17.91 7.91
N TYR A 34 -0.26 -18.46 7.91
CA TYR A 34 -1.50 -17.79 8.29
C TYR A 34 -1.30 -17.07 9.64
N ALA A 35 -1.35 -15.74 9.63
CA ALA A 35 -1.03 -14.85 10.75
C ALA A 35 0.44 -14.47 10.98
N ASN A 36 1.40 -14.89 10.17
CA ASN A 36 2.69 -14.25 10.17
C ASN A 36 2.68 -13.08 9.19
N PHE A 37 2.69 -11.89 9.73
CA PHE A 37 2.98 -10.67 8.99
C PHE A 37 4.35 -10.86 8.30
N LEU A 38 4.35 -10.86 6.99
CA LEU A 38 5.59 -10.84 6.24
C LEU A 38 6.21 -9.45 6.44
N PRO A 39 7.42 -9.34 7.02
CA PRO A 39 8.00 -8.05 7.42
C PRO A 39 8.47 -7.17 6.24
N TRP A 40 7.99 -7.44 5.03
CA TRP A 40 8.30 -6.71 3.81
C TRP A 40 7.17 -5.76 3.35
N HIS A 41 6.03 -5.78 4.04
CA HIS A 41 5.02 -4.76 3.84
C HIS A 41 5.38 -3.54 4.68
N MET A 42 5.55 -2.44 4.01
CA MET A 42 5.72 -1.16 4.69
C MET A 42 4.34 -0.61 5.02
N ASP A 43 4.00 -0.58 6.31
CA ASP A 43 2.76 0.03 6.79
C ASP A 43 2.81 1.58 6.70
N ASN A 44 3.43 2.10 5.64
CA ASN A 44 3.56 3.53 5.42
C ASN A 44 3.56 3.83 3.92
N LEU A 45 2.50 4.51 3.46
CA LEU A 45 2.29 4.89 2.07
C LEU A 45 3.49 5.63 1.45
N TYR A 46 4.07 6.55 2.20
CA TYR A 46 5.15 7.42 1.69
C TYR A 46 6.47 6.67 1.54
N LEU A 47 6.78 5.79 2.51
CA LEU A 47 7.96 4.94 2.45
C LEU A 47 7.82 3.87 1.35
N GLU A 48 6.66 3.28 1.21
CA GLU A 48 6.38 2.32 0.14
C GLU A 48 6.56 2.98 -1.23
N LEU A 49 5.94 4.13 -1.49
CA LEU A 49 6.11 4.88 -2.73
C LEU A 49 7.57 5.26 -2.98
N LEU A 50 8.29 5.66 -1.93
CA LEU A 50 9.70 6.02 -2.05
C LEU A 50 10.57 4.83 -2.46
N ILE A 51 10.28 3.64 -1.93
CA ILE A 51 11.05 2.42 -2.20
C ILE A 51 10.67 1.82 -3.56
N GLU A 52 9.37 1.75 -3.89
CA GLU A 52 8.91 1.11 -5.12
C GLU A 52 9.02 2.01 -6.35
N ARG A 53 8.72 3.29 -6.20
CA ARG A 53 8.62 4.28 -7.30
C ARG A 53 9.70 5.34 -7.24
N GLY A 54 10.50 5.33 -6.17
CA GLY A 54 11.54 6.33 -5.95
C GLY A 54 11.00 7.73 -5.66
N LEU A 55 11.91 8.69 -5.63
CA LEU A 55 11.58 10.08 -5.33
C LEU A 55 10.59 10.69 -6.33
N LEU A 56 10.60 10.25 -7.58
CA LEU A 56 9.67 10.73 -8.61
C LEU A 56 8.22 10.32 -8.29
N GLY A 57 7.99 9.11 -7.83
CA GLY A 57 6.65 8.65 -7.43
C GLY A 57 6.11 9.42 -6.23
N LEU A 58 6.96 9.64 -5.23
CA LEU A 58 6.59 10.43 -4.05
C LEU A 58 6.30 11.90 -4.41
N ALA A 59 7.13 12.51 -5.26
CA ALA A 59 6.92 13.88 -5.74
C ALA A 59 5.62 14.01 -6.57
N ALA A 60 5.32 13.03 -7.41
CA ALA A 60 4.08 13.01 -8.19
C ALA A 60 2.85 12.93 -7.29
N LEU A 61 2.84 12.06 -6.27
CA LEU A 61 1.76 12.00 -5.30
C LEU A 61 1.60 13.32 -4.53
N ALA A 62 2.71 13.89 -4.07
CA ALA A 62 2.68 15.18 -3.35
C ALA A 62 2.12 16.31 -4.23
N ALA A 63 2.55 16.39 -5.50
CA ALA A 63 2.05 17.39 -6.44
C ALA A 63 0.54 17.24 -6.69
N LEU A 64 0.07 16.00 -6.90
CA LEU A 64 -1.37 15.72 -7.08
C LEU A 64 -2.17 16.04 -5.83
N ALA A 65 -1.66 15.69 -4.64
CA ALA A 65 -2.33 15.98 -3.37
C ALA A 65 -2.45 17.50 -3.13
N VAL A 66 -1.36 18.24 -3.32
CA VAL A 66 -1.37 19.71 -3.19
C VAL A 66 -2.33 20.34 -4.19
N TRP A 67 -2.31 19.90 -5.45
CA TRP A 67 -3.21 20.41 -6.47
C TRP A 67 -4.68 20.12 -6.14
N ALA A 68 -5.00 18.90 -5.73
CA ALA A 68 -6.37 18.51 -5.37
C ALA A 68 -6.89 19.28 -4.14
N LEU A 69 -6.05 19.46 -3.11
CA LEU A 69 -6.41 20.25 -1.93
C LEU A 69 -6.58 21.74 -2.26
N ALA A 70 -5.75 22.29 -3.16
CA ALA A 70 -5.92 23.66 -3.64
C ALA A 70 -7.24 23.84 -4.39
N MET A 71 -7.65 22.87 -5.22
CA MET A 71 -8.95 22.89 -5.89
C MET A 71 -10.10 22.78 -4.90
N ALA A 72 -10.02 21.87 -3.94
CA ALA A 72 -11.02 21.73 -2.88
C ALA A 72 -11.16 23.03 -2.04
N SER A 73 -10.05 23.66 -1.66
CA SER A 73 -10.08 24.92 -0.90
C SER A 73 -10.76 26.07 -1.67
N GLN A 74 -10.54 26.16 -2.98
CA GLN A 74 -11.23 27.13 -3.83
C GLN A 74 -12.74 26.85 -3.93
N GLY A 75 -13.14 25.57 -3.98
CA GLY A 75 -14.54 25.17 -3.93
C GLY A 75 -15.19 25.52 -2.59
N VAL A 76 -14.49 25.33 -1.48
CA VAL A 76 -14.95 25.76 -0.14
C VAL A 76 -15.13 27.28 -0.09
N ALA A 77 -14.20 28.05 -0.64
CA ALA A 77 -14.33 29.52 -0.72
C ALA A 77 -15.56 29.98 -1.52
N ARG A 78 -16.03 29.12 -2.44
CA ARG A 78 -17.28 29.32 -3.20
C ARG A 78 -18.53 28.76 -2.51
N GLN A 79 -18.42 28.35 -1.26
CA GLN A 79 -19.48 27.74 -0.45
C GLN A 79 -20.05 26.42 -1.01
N ASN A 80 -19.24 25.67 -1.78
CA ASN A 80 -19.62 24.34 -2.25
C ASN A 80 -19.40 23.28 -1.15
N PRO A 81 -20.45 22.69 -0.57
CA PRO A 81 -20.31 21.72 0.51
C PRO A 81 -19.60 20.42 0.07
N LEU A 82 -19.71 20.04 -1.20
CA LEU A 82 -19.03 18.88 -1.73
C LEU A 82 -17.51 19.07 -1.73
N ALA A 83 -17.03 20.28 -1.99
CA ALA A 83 -15.60 20.59 -1.96
C ALA A 83 -15.02 20.41 -0.55
N LEU A 84 -15.76 20.76 0.50
CA LEU A 84 -15.37 20.53 1.87
C LEU A 84 -15.25 19.03 2.19
N ILE A 85 -16.25 18.25 1.81
CA ILE A 85 -16.26 16.79 2.03
C ILE A 85 -15.06 16.13 1.33
N VAL A 86 -14.83 16.47 0.06
CA VAL A 86 -13.71 15.93 -0.73
C VAL A 86 -12.36 16.34 -0.14
N GLY A 87 -12.20 17.60 0.26
CA GLY A 87 -10.96 18.07 0.90
C GLY A 87 -10.66 17.34 2.22
N ILE A 88 -11.68 17.13 3.05
CA ILE A 88 -11.55 16.36 4.30
C ILE A 88 -11.19 14.90 3.99
N ALA A 89 -11.85 14.27 3.03
CA ALA A 89 -11.60 12.87 2.66
C ALA A 89 -10.17 12.67 2.14
N ILE A 90 -9.66 13.55 1.28
CA ILE A 90 -8.27 13.53 0.80
C ILE A 90 -7.31 13.69 1.97
N SER A 91 -7.52 14.70 2.83
CA SER A 91 -6.65 14.95 3.98
C SER A 91 -6.61 13.77 4.95
N ALA A 92 -7.77 13.19 5.26
CA ALA A 92 -7.86 12.02 6.12
C ALA A 92 -7.12 10.81 5.51
N THR A 93 -7.27 10.56 4.22
CA THR A 93 -6.58 9.46 3.54
C THR A 93 -5.06 9.65 3.56
N LEU A 94 -4.57 10.87 3.34
CA LEU A 94 -3.15 11.18 3.42
C LEU A 94 -2.59 11.02 4.84
N LEU A 95 -3.35 11.42 5.87
CA LEU A 95 -2.96 11.22 7.27
C LEU A 95 -2.91 9.73 7.65
N ILE A 96 -3.91 8.95 7.24
CA ILE A 96 -3.93 7.51 7.47
C ILE A 96 -2.75 6.83 6.75
N GLY A 97 -2.36 7.33 5.59
CA GLY A 97 -1.21 6.86 4.82
C GLY A 97 0.14 6.92 5.57
N VAL A 98 0.24 7.70 6.65
CA VAL A 98 1.44 7.70 7.52
C VAL A 98 1.56 6.41 8.33
N VAL A 99 0.44 5.76 8.65
CA VAL A 99 0.39 4.59 9.54
C VAL A 99 0.10 3.30 8.77
N ILE A 100 -0.60 3.41 7.64
CA ILE A 100 -1.01 2.25 6.83
C ILE A 100 -0.73 2.54 5.36
N SER A 101 -0.21 1.55 4.63
CA SER A 101 -0.12 1.66 3.19
C SER A 101 -1.52 1.55 2.55
N VAL A 102 -2.07 2.70 2.21
CA VAL A 102 -3.41 2.84 1.63
C VAL A 102 -3.47 2.30 0.19
N ILE A 103 -2.33 2.24 -0.50
CA ILE A 103 -2.24 1.79 -1.91
C ILE A 103 -2.45 0.29 -2.03
N GLU A 104 -2.04 -0.50 -1.07
CA GLU A 104 -2.22 -1.96 -1.08
C GLU A 104 -3.69 -2.39 -0.96
N ILE A 105 -4.52 -1.57 -0.32
CA ILE A 105 -5.95 -1.83 -0.23
C ILE A 105 -6.61 -1.29 -1.51
N SER A 106 -6.81 -2.15 -2.50
CA SER A 106 -7.29 -1.78 -3.83
C SER A 106 -8.55 -0.88 -3.81
N ARG A 107 -9.46 -1.09 -2.86
CA ARG A 107 -10.67 -0.27 -2.71
C ARG A 107 -10.34 1.15 -2.25
N VAL A 108 -9.46 1.30 -1.28
CA VAL A 108 -9.07 2.61 -0.73
C VAL A 108 -8.21 3.38 -1.72
N SER A 109 -7.30 2.67 -2.40
CA SER A 109 -6.50 3.23 -3.49
C SER A 109 -7.39 3.78 -4.61
N THR A 110 -8.38 3.00 -5.07
CA THR A 110 -9.33 3.45 -6.10
C THR A 110 -10.10 4.69 -5.63
N MET A 111 -10.57 4.72 -4.39
CA MET A 111 -11.26 5.88 -3.84
C MET A 111 -10.34 7.12 -3.78
N LEU A 112 -9.09 6.96 -3.37
CA LEU A 112 -8.13 8.07 -3.36
C LEU A 112 -7.95 8.65 -4.76
N TRP A 113 -7.71 7.81 -5.77
CA TRP A 113 -7.55 8.26 -7.14
C TRP A 113 -8.80 8.93 -7.68
N LEU A 114 -9.99 8.41 -7.39
CA LEU A 114 -11.26 9.05 -7.76
C LEU A 114 -11.41 10.42 -7.10
N LEU A 115 -11.11 10.56 -5.81
CA LEU A 115 -11.18 11.85 -5.10
C LEU A 115 -10.22 12.88 -5.70
N LEU A 116 -8.99 12.45 -6.04
CA LEU A 116 -8.00 13.33 -6.68
C LEU A 116 -8.47 13.80 -8.06
N VAL A 117 -9.09 12.93 -8.87
CA VAL A 117 -9.59 13.26 -10.21
C VAL A 117 -10.86 14.08 -10.17
N VAL A 118 -11.75 13.84 -9.19
CA VAL A 118 -13.04 14.57 -9.08
C VAL A 118 -12.86 15.95 -8.47
N SER A 119 -11.81 16.18 -7.66
CA SER A 119 -11.59 17.47 -6.98
C SER A 119 -11.63 18.71 -7.89
N PRO A 120 -11.06 18.74 -9.12
CA PRO A 120 -11.16 19.88 -10.01
C PRO A 120 -12.57 20.08 -10.59
N LEU A 121 -13.34 19.00 -10.80
CA LEU A 121 -14.70 19.08 -11.34
C LEU A 121 -15.67 19.75 -10.37
N ILE A 122 -15.45 19.60 -9.06
CA ILE A 122 -16.27 20.22 -8.02
C ILE A 122 -16.04 21.73 -7.92
N ARG A 123 -14.93 22.22 -8.46
CA ARG A 123 -14.66 23.66 -8.51
C ARG A 123 -15.62 24.40 -9.46
N GLU A 124 -16.04 23.74 -10.53
CA GLU A 124 -16.81 24.36 -11.62
C GLU A 124 -18.34 24.29 -11.38
N SER A 125 -18.78 23.41 -10.48
CA SER A 125 -20.18 23.29 -10.07
C SER A 125 -20.52 24.20 -8.90
#